data_dcd880c2031284b8f903b8ba95d2d130
#
_entry.id   dcd880c2031284b8f903b8ba95d2d130
#
_cell.length_a   1.000
_cell.length_b   1.000
_cell.length_c   1.000
_cell.angle_alpha   90.00
_cell.angle_beta   90.00
_cell.angle_gamma   90.00
#
_symmetry.space_group_name_H-M   'P 1'
#
loop_
_entity.id
_entity.type
_entity.pdbx_description
1 polymer ?
#
loop_
_entity_poly.entity_id
_entity_poly.type
_entity_poly.pdbx_seq_one_letter_code
_entity_poly.pdbx_strand_id
1 'polypeptide(L)'
;MGYKRWFDLAIIVLAHVILAPLFCALWIGIPLLIFLIDGRPIFFTQERVGKNGKIFKAYKFRTMVKNAKEVGPSYTTENDPRVLPVIGKMLRSTGLDELPQLINILKGELSFVGPRPLPVEDHERCVLMIPGFKEREKLLPGLTGLAQLYADRLSWESWVIYDKIYQEKMSPLLDLEILILSVLVTLTRRWDHRGARVPLPGFNLVKRAIEEAVQFYK
;
A
#
# COMPACT_ATOMS: atom_id res chain seq x y z
N MET A 1 12.91 -15.43 -5.12
CA MET A 1 12.24 -14.74 -3.98
C MET A 1 13.19 -14.45 -2.81
N GLY A 2 14.44 -14.87 -2.84
CA GLY A 2 15.37 -14.71 -1.72
C GLY A 2 15.78 -13.27 -1.36
N TYR A 3 15.77 -12.33 -2.31
CA TYR A 3 16.25 -10.97 -2.06
C TYR A 3 15.26 -10.10 -1.28
N LYS A 4 13.95 -10.32 -1.41
CA LYS A 4 12.89 -9.43 -0.88
C LYS A 4 13.09 -9.11 0.61
N ARG A 5 13.33 -10.13 1.42
CA ARG A 5 13.51 -9.95 2.86
C ARG A 5 14.67 -9.03 3.20
N TRP A 6 15.80 -9.25 2.56
CA TRP A 6 17.00 -8.44 2.79
C TRP A 6 16.83 -7.02 2.24
N PHE A 7 16.19 -6.88 1.09
CA PHE A 7 15.85 -5.59 0.50
C PHE A 7 14.96 -4.77 1.45
N ASP A 8 13.87 -5.36 1.94
CA ASP A 8 12.94 -4.69 2.84
C ASP A 8 13.64 -4.27 4.16
N LEU A 9 14.41 -5.16 4.77
CA LEU A 9 15.13 -4.84 6.00
C LEU A 9 16.20 -3.77 5.79
N ALA A 10 16.93 -3.82 4.67
CA ALA A 10 17.93 -2.81 4.33
C ALA A 10 17.28 -1.42 4.18
N ILE A 11 16.14 -1.31 3.47
CA ILE A 11 15.40 -0.06 3.33
C ILE A 11 14.95 0.49 4.70
N ILE A 12 14.37 -0.37 5.56
CA ILE A 12 13.94 0.06 6.90
C ILE A 12 15.13 0.60 7.69
N VAL A 13 16.24 -0.16 7.76
CA VAL A 13 17.42 0.24 8.54
C VAL A 13 18.01 1.55 8.00
N LEU A 14 18.24 1.62 6.69
CA LEU A 14 18.81 2.81 6.05
C LEU A 14 17.93 4.04 6.27
N ALA A 15 16.62 3.91 6.05
CA ALA A 15 15.69 5.02 6.26
C ALA A 15 15.68 5.50 7.72
N HIS A 16 15.64 4.58 8.70
CA HIS A 16 15.62 4.96 10.11
C HIS A 16 16.97 5.53 10.59
N VAL A 17 18.09 5.07 10.05
CA VAL A 17 19.41 5.64 10.39
C VAL A 17 19.58 7.02 9.75
N ILE A 18 19.31 7.16 8.44
CA ILE A 18 19.51 8.43 7.72
C ILE A 18 18.53 9.50 8.18
N LEU A 19 17.26 9.12 8.41
CA LEU A 19 16.17 10.02 8.76
C LEU A 19 15.74 9.87 10.24
N ALA A 20 16.65 9.49 11.13
CA ALA A 20 16.33 9.20 12.53
C ALA A 20 15.54 10.31 13.24
N PRO A 21 15.91 11.61 13.15
CA PRO A 21 15.13 12.69 13.80
C PRO A 21 13.68 12.75 13.26
N LEU A 22 13.50 12.57 11.94
CA LEU A 22 12.19 12.56 11.31
C LEU A 22 11.35 11.37 11.78
N PHE A 23 11.91 10.16 11.78
CA PHE A 23 11.20 8.98 12.25
C PHE A 23 10.84 9.06 13.73
N CYS A 24 11.73 9.57 14.59
CA CYS A 24 11.43 9.85 15.99
C CYS A 24 10.25 10.82 16.13
N ALA A 25 10.26 11.92 15.37
CA ALA A 25 9.16 12.89 15.38
C ALA A 25 7.83 12.27 14.90
N LEU A 26 7.85 11.45 13.86
CA LEU A 26 6.65 10.78 13.36
C LEU A 26 6.10 9.72 14.33
N TRP A 27 6.98 8.85 14.88
CA TRP A 27 6.57 7.79 15.80
C TRP A 27 6.08 8.29 17.16
N ILE A 28 6.47 9.48 17.58
CA ILE A 28 6.01 10.12 18.82
C ILE A 28 4.90 11.14 18.52
N GLY A 29 5.10 12.00 17.54
CA GLY A 29 4.21 13.12 17.25
C GLY A 29 2.84 12.69 16.74
N ILE A 30 2.78 11.73 15.80
CA ILE A 30 1.48 11.27 15.26
C ILE A 30 0.62 10.61 16.35
N PRO A 31 1.12 9.64 17.15
CA PRO A 31 0.37 9.09 18.28
C PRO A 31 -0.12 10.12 19.28
N LEU A 32 0.75 11.08 19.62
CA LEU A 32 0.40 12.15 20.55
C LEU A 32 -0.71 13.05 20.00
N LEU A 33 -0.63 13.45 18.72
CA LEU A 33 -1.67 14.25 18.08
C LEU A 33 -3.01 13.53 18.03
N ILE A 34 -3.03 12.24 17.65
CA ILE A 34 -4.27 11.45 17.66
C ILE A 34 -4.85 11.37 19.06
N PHE A 35 -3.98 11.14 20.06
CA PHE A 35 -4.41 11.06 21.45
C PHE A 35 -5.03 12.38 21.95
N LEU A 36 -4.43 13.51 21.64
CA LEU A 36 -4.91 14.84 22.05
C LEU A 36 -6.20 15.23 21.35
N ILE A 37 -6.39 14.83 20.08
CA ILE A 37 -7.58 15.23 19.29
C ILE A 37 -8.78 14.33 19.55
N ASP A 38 -8.57 13.00 19.63
CA ASP A 38 -9.70 12.04 19.72
C ASP A 38 -9.44 10.89 20.71
N GLY A 39 -8.39 10.96 21.55
CA GLY A 39 -8.08 9.97 22.56
C GLY A 39 -7.72 8.58 21.99
N ARG A 40 -7.91 7.56 22.80
CA ARG A 40 -7.64 6.15 22.41
C ARG A 40 -8.81 5.54 21.65
N PRO A 41 -8.59 4.48 20.80
CA PRO A 41 -7.30 3.87 20.44
C PRO A 41 -6.50 4.72 19.45
N ILE A 42 -5.17 4.65 19.50
CA ILE A 42 -4.27 5.36 18.57
C ILE A 42 -4.10 4.57 17.26
N PHE A 43 -4.03 3.25 17.40
CA PHE A 43 -3.86 2.33 16.28
C PHE A 43 -5.19 1.73 15.84
N PHE A 44 -5.28 1.48 14.56
CA PHE A 44 -6.32 0.70 13.92
C PHE A 44 -5.70 -0.55 13.30
N THR A 45 -6.41 -1.66 13.38
CA THR A 45 -5.99 -2.92 12.74
C THR A 45 -7.10 -3.46 11.86
N GLN A 46 -6.71 -4.05 10.73
CA GLN A 46 -7.63 -4.71 9.81
C GLN A 46 -7.02 -6.02 9.33
N GLU A 47 -7.81 -7.08 9.37
CA GLU A 47 -7.41 -8.37 8.82
C GLU A 47 -7.35 -8.31 7.30
N ARG A 48 -6.24 -8.79 6.74
CA ARG A 48 -5.97 -8.80 5.31
C ARG A 48 -5.39 -10.11 4.88
N VAL A 49 -5.63 -10.47 3.61
CA VAL A 49 -5.07 -11.68 3.01
C VAL A 49 -3.65 -11.40 2.55
N GLY A 50 -2.72 -12.22 3.02
CA GLY A 50 -1.30 -12.18 2.71
C GLY A 50 -0.85 -13.32 1.83
N LYS A 51 0.45 -13.59 1.82
CA LYS A 51 1.06 -14.65 1.03
C LYS A 51 0.48 -16.02 1.39
N ASN A 52 0.18 -16.81 0.35
CA ASN A 52 -0.41 -18.15 0.46
C ASN A 52 -1.74 -18.18 1.22
N GLY A 53 -2.52 -17.09 1.14
CA GLY A 53 -3.81 -16.97 1.81
C GLY A 53 -3.73 -16.76 3.33
N LYS A 54 -2.55 -16.58 3.91
CA LYS A 54 -2.39 -16.34 5.36
C LYS A 54 -2.98 -14.98 5.74
N ILE A 55 -3.91 -14.98 6.69
CA ILE A 55 -4.48 -13.74 7.22
C ILE A 55 -3.49 -13.10 8.19
N PHE A 56 -3.30 -11.79 8.06
CA PHE A 56 -2.51 -10.99 8.98
C PHE A 56 -3.23 -9.69 9.35
N LYS A 57 -2.87 -9.09 10.48
CA LYS A 57 -3.40 -7.81 10.94
C LYS A 57 -2.53 -6.67 10.42
N ALA A 58 -3.02 -5.92 9.42
CA ALA A 58 -2.37 -4.70 8.97
C ALA A 58 -2.53 -3.60 9.99
N TYR A 59 -1.42 -2.99 10.42
CA TYR A 59 -1.41 -1.89 11.38
C TYR A 59 -1.47 -0.53 10.70
N LYS A 60 -2.30 0.38 11.24
CA LYS A 60 -2.38 1.76 10.79
C LYS A 60 -2.53 2.71 11.97
N PHE A 61 -2.18 3.97 11.78
CA PHE A 61 -2.69 5.01 12.68
C PHE A 61 -4.18 5.22 12.43
N ARG A 62 -4.94 5.44 13.50
CA ARG A 62 -6.38 5.69 13.40
C ARG A 62 -6.63 7.07 12.81
N THR A 63 -7.33 7.11 11.69
CA THR A 63 -7.68 8.33 10.96
C THR A 63 -9.19 8.58 10.90
N MET A 64 -9.99 7.71 11.50
CA MET A 64 -11.45 7.79 11.55
C MET A 64 -11.95 7.80 12.98
N VAL A 65 -13.19 8.25 13.17
CA VAL A 65 -13.91 8.17 14.45
C VAL A 65 -13.96 6.74 14.99
N LYS A 66 -14.13 6.59 16.30
CA LYS A 66 -14.02 5.28 17.00
C LYS A 66 -15.03 4.25 16.50
N ASN A 67 -16.25 4.68 16.19
CA ASN A 67 -17.36 3.84 15.72
C ASN A 67 -17.50 3.81 14.19
N ALA A 68 -16.45 4.14 13.45
CA ALA A 68 -16.49 4.23 11.98
C ALA A 68 -16.97 2.94 11.28
N LYS A 69 -16.74 1.77 11.88
CA LYS A 69 -17.20 0.48 11.34
C LYS A 69 -18.71 0.27 11.52
N GLU A 70 -19.30 0.89 12.54
CA GLU A 70 -20.72 0.74 12.87
C GLU A 70 -21.60 1.68 12.03
N VAL A 71 -21.03 2.84 11.64
CA VAL A 71 -21.77 3.91 10.98
C VAL A 71 -21.58 3.98 9.46
N GLY A 72 -20.82 3.06 8.87
CA GLY A 72 -20.62 3.07 7.41
C GLY A 72 -19.83 1.89 6.86
N PRO A 73 -19.70 1.83 5.53
CA PRO A 73 -19.11 0.70 4.82
C PRO A 73 -17.62 0.49 5.14
N SER A 74 -17.09 -0.70 4.81
CA SER A 74 -15.68 -1.04 5.00
C SER A 74 -14.71 -0.23 4.13
N TYR A 75 -15.20 0.32 3.02
CA TYR A 75 -14.44 1.19 2.13
C TYR A 75 -14.65 2.68 2.49
N THR A 76 -13.72 3.51 2.07
CA THR A 76 -13.76 4.96 2.27
C THR A 76 -14.21 5.65 0.99
N THR A 77 -15.13 6.58 1.09
CA THR A 77 -15.57 7.45 -0.01
C THR A 77 -14.79 8.76 -0.02
N GLU A 78 -14.87 9.49 -1.12
CA GLU A 78 -14.38 10.87 -1.20
C GLU A 78 -15.16 11.74 -0.20
N ASN A 79 -14.44 12.52 0.61
CA ASN A 79 -15.02 13.32 1.69
C ASN A 79 -15.81 12.55 2.76
N ASP A 80 -15.40 11.31 3.05
CA ASP A 80 -16.02 10.47 4.06
C ASP A 80 -16.09 11.19 5.43
N PRO A 81 -17.30 11.42 5.97
CA PRO A 81 -17.47 12.19 7.21
C PRO A 81 -16.90 11.49 8.45
N ARG A 82 -16.59 10.21 8.36
CA ARG A 82 -15.94 9.45 9.44
C ARG A 82 -14.46 9.78 9.61
N VAL A 83 -13.83 10.39 8.61
CA VAL A 83 -12.42 10.77 8.67
C VAL A 83 -12.24 11.95 9.61
N LEU A 84 -11.33 11.81 10.59
CA LEU A 84 -11.01 12.87 11.54
C LEU A 84 -10.62 14.15 10.79
N PRO A 85 -11.26 15.28 11.07
CA PRO A 85 -10.92 16.55 10.44
C PRO A 85 -9.44 16.87 10.65
N VAL A 86 -8.80 17.51 9.67
CA VAL A 86 -7.40 17.92 9.67
C VAL A 86 -6.44 16.73 9.78
N ILE A 87 -6.29 16.10 10.97
CA ILE A 87 -5.29 15.04 11.21
C ILE A 87 -5.54 13.79 10.36
N GLY A 88 -6.78 13.31 10.28
CA GLY A 88 -7.12 12.13 9.48
C GLY A 88 -6.93 12.38 7.99
N LYS A 89 -7.35 13.54 7.50
CA LYS A 89 -7.15 13.94 6.10
C LYS A 89 -5.67 14.09 5.76
N MET A 90 -4.88 14.74 6.63
CA MET A 90 -3.45 14.91 6.45
C MET A 90 -2.71 13.56 6.39
N LEU A 91 -2.96 12.68 7.37
CA LEU A 91 -2.29 11.38 7.41
C LEU A 91 -2.61 10.54 6.17
N ARG A 92 -3.87 10.53 5.72
CA ARG A 92 -4.28 9.80 4.52
C ARG A 92 -3.71 10.37 3.23
N SER A 93 -3.69 11.69 3.09
CA SER A 93 -3.15 12.34 1.88
C SER A 93 -1.63 12.19 1.74
N THR A 94 -0.93 11.97 2.83
CA THR A 94 0.52 11.74 2.88
C THR A 94 0.91 10.27 2.96
N GLY A 95 -0.07 9.36 3.18
CA GLY A 95 0.19 7.95 3.42
C GLY A 95 0.83 7.64 4.78
N LEU A 96 0.98 8.64 5.65
CA LEU A 96 1.60 8.48 6.98
C LEU A 96 0.75 7.63 7.94
N ASP A 97 -0.54 7.49 7.66
CA ASP A 97 -1.39 6.55 8.41
C ASP A 97 -0.92 5.10 8.26
N GLU A 98 -0.22 4.76 7.19
CA GLU A 98 0.30 3.43 6.93
C GLU A 98 1.70 3.18 7.53
N LEU A 99 2.33 4.18 8.16
CA LEU A 99 3.65 4.03 8.79
C LEU A 99 3.74 2.82 9.76
N PRO A 100 2.73 2.48 10.57
CA PRO A 100 2.78 1.30 11.42
C PRO A 100 2.87 -0.04 10.68
N GLN A 101 2.57 -0.09 9.36
CA GLN A 101 2.77 -1.30 8.55
C GLN A 101 4.26 -1.68 8.40
N LEU A 102 5.19 -0.80 8.72
CA LEU A 102 6.62 -1.18 8.85
C LEU A 102 6.80 -2.33 9.85
N ILE A 103 5.95 -2.42 10.88
CA ILE A 103 5.94 -3.56 11.82
C ILE A 103 5.56 -4.86 11.10
N ASN A 104 4.59 -4.80 10.18
CA ASN A 104 4.23 -5.96 9.35
C ASN A 104 5.37 -6.37 8.41
N ILE A 105 6.12 -5.40 7.87
CA ILE A 105 7.30 -5.67 7.05
C ILE A 105 8.39 -6.33 7.92
N LEU A 106 8.65 -5.82 9.12
CA LEU A 106 9.60 -6.43 10.06
C LEU A 106 9.22 -7.86 10.47
N LYS A 107 7.91 -8.16 10.58
CA LYS A 107 7.41 -9.52 10.82
C LYS A 107 7.48 -10.43 9.59
N GLY A 108 7.68 -9.89 8.38
CA GLY A 108 7.65 -10.64 7.12
C GLY A 108 6.25 -10.97 6.62
N GLU A 109 5.23 -10.30 7.11
CA GLU A 109 3.83 -10.40 6.68
C GLU A 109 3.56 -9.53 5.44
N LEU A 110 4.37 -8.48 5.26
CA LEU A 110 4.29 -7.48 4.19
C LEU A 110 5.69 -7.19 3.63
N SER A 111 5.76 -6.63 2.44
CA SER A 111 6.95 -6.05 1.81
C SER A 111 6.68 -4.59 1.46
N PHE A 112 7.73 -3.82 1.14
CA PHE A 112 7.51 -2.49 0.55
C PHE A 112 6.79 -2.59 -0.80
N VAL A 113 7.19 -3.53 -1.65
CA VAL A 113 6.65 -3.66 -3.01
C VAL A 113 6.03 -5.04 -3.21
N GLY A 114 4.79 -5.06 -3.72
CA GLY A 114 4.03 -6.27 -4.00
C GLY A 114 2.55 -5.99 -4.27
N PRO A 115 1.75 -7.01 -4.52
CA PRO A 115 0.30 -6.89 -4.66
C PRO A 115 -0.34 -6.25 -3.41
N ARG A 116 -1.28 -5.33 -3.59
CA ARG A 116 -1.98 -4.73 -2.44
C ARG A 116 -2.77 -5.78 -1.66
N PRO A 117 -2.57 -5.93 -0.34
CA PRO A 117 -3.35 -6.85 0.46
C PRO A 117 -4.77 -6.30 0.64
N LEU A 118 -5.78 -7.10 0.32
CA LEU A 118 -7.18 -6.73 0.49
C LEU A 118 -7.72 -7.21 1.85
N PRO A 119 -8.75 -6.53 2.40
CA PRO A 119 -9.59 -7.08 3.45
C PRO A 119 -10.11 -8.46 3.06
N VAL A 120 -10.31 -9.34 4.04
CA VAL A 120 -10.72 -10.75 3.78
C VAL A 120 -11.98 -10.81 2.91
N GLU A 121 -13.02 -10.05 3.26
CA GLU A 121 -14.30 -10.03 2.53
C GLU A 121 -14.14 -9.57 1.07
N ASP A 122 -13.35 -8.51 0.83
CA ASP A 122 -13.10 -8.00 -0.52
C ASP A 122 -12.27 -9.00 -1.33
N HIS A 123 -11.29 -9.65 -0.70
CA HIS A 123 -10.46 -10.67 -1.33
C HIS A 123 -11.28 -11.86 -1.78
N GLU A 124 -12.12 -12.43 -0.89
CA GLU A 124 -13.00 -13.55 -1.19
C GLU A 124 -13.95 -13.23 -2.35
N ARG A 125 -14.53 -12.03 -2.34
CA ARG A 125 -15.38 -11.55 -3.44
C ARG A 125 -14.61 -11.51 -4.77
N CYS A 126 -13.39 -10.95 -4.77
CA CYS A 126 -12.58 -10.90 -5.98
C CYS A 126 -12.17 -12.29 -6.47
N VAL A 127 -11.84 -13.22 -5.58
CA VAL A 127 -11.51 -14.62 -5.96
C VAL A 127 -12.68 -15.31 -6.65
N LEU A 128 -13.92 -15.03 -6.21
CA LEU A 128 -15.12 -15.61 -6.82
C LEU A 128 -15.46 -14.98 -8.18
N MET A 129 -15.19 -13.69 -8.34
CA MET A 129 -15.65 -12.93 -9.52
C MET A 129 -14.60 -12.85 -10.64
N ILE A 130 -13.31 -12.98 -10.31
CA ILE A 130 -12.23 -12.67 -11.25
C ILE A 130 -11.32 -13.87 -11.44
N PRO A 131 -11.32 -14.49 -12.64
CA PRO A 131 -10.44 -15.60 -12.94
C PRO A 131 -8.96 -15.22 -12.73
N GLY A 132 -8.21 -16.10 -12.05
CA GLY A 132 -6.78 -15.88 -11.79
C GLY A 132 -6.46 -14.91 -10.65
N PHE A 133 -7.43 -14.28 -9.98
CA PHE A 133 -7.19 -13.34 -8.90
C PHE A 133 -6.36 -13.95 -7.75
N LYS A 134 -6.55 -15.25 -7.47
CA LYS A 134 -5.82 -15.97 -6.43
C LYS A 134 -4.31 -16.12 -6.68
N GLU A 135 -3.88 -16.00 -7.95
CA GLU A 135 -2.45 -16.12 -8.31
C GLU A 135 -1.56 -15.09 -7.59
N ARG A 136 -2.12 -13.94 -7.27
CA ARG A 136 -1.43 -12.86 -6.54
C ARG A 136 -1.00 -13.26 -5.12
N GLU A 137 -1.65 -14.25 -4.51
CA GLU A 137 -1.30 -14.78 -3.20
C GLU A 137 0.06 -15.49 -3.18
N LYS A 138 0.62 -15.87 -4.32
CA LYS A 138 1.97 -16.45 -4.42
C LYS A 138 3.05 -15.46 -4.01
N LEU A 139 2.75 -14.17 -4.07
CA LEU A 139 3.65 -13.09 -3.69
C LEU A 139 3.42 -12.63 -2.25
N LEU A 140 4.47 -12.06 -1.66
CA LEU A 140 4.33 -11.28 -0.44
C LEU A 140 3.59 -9.98 -0.80
N PRO A 141 2.51 -9.62 -0.10
CA PRO A 141 1.80 -8.39 -0.40
C PRO A 141 2.67 -7.17 -0.11
N GLY A 142 2.37 -6.05 -0.77
CA GLY A 142 3.15 -4.83 -0.72
C GLY A 142 2.41 -3.63 -0.15
N LEU A 143 3.17 -2.73 0.46
CA LEU A 143 2.72 -1.40 0.86
C LEU A 143 2.42 -0.57 -0.39
N THR A 144 3.28 -0.69 -1.40
CA THR A 144 3.07 -0.22 -2.77
C THR A 144 3.27 -1.33 -3.79
N GLY A 145 3.00 -1.07 -5.05
CA GLY A 145 3.19 -2.05 -6.12
C GLY A 145 2.81 -1.51 -7.49
N LEU A 146 3.15 -2.27 -8.53
CA LEU A 146 2.93 -1.87 -9.90
C LEU A 146 1.43 -1.62 -10.19
N ALA A 147 0.56 -2.51 -9.72
CA ALA A 147 -0.89 -2.36 -9.85
C ALA A 147 -1.40 -1.10 -9.12
N GLN A 148 -0.88 -0.80 -7.93
CA GLN A 148 -1.29 0.39 -7.18
C GLN A 148 -0.94 1.70 -7.89
N LEU A 149 0.15 1.72 -8.67
CA LEU A 149 0.59 2.89 -9.42
C LEU A 149 -0.16 3.05 -10.76
N TYR A 150 -0.47 1.94 -11.45
CA TYR A 150 -0.85 2.01 -12.86
C TYR A 150 -2.16 1.30 -13.22
N ALA A 151 -2.66 0.38 -12.40
CA ALA A 151 -3.93 -0.26 -12.67
C ALA A 151 -5.11 0.72 -12.53
N ASP A 152 -6.14 0.50 -13.33
CA ASP A 152 -7.42 1.19 -13.13
C ASP A 152 -8.00 0.76 -11.79
N ARG A 153 -8.29 1.73 -10.93
CA ARG A 153 -8.84 1.48 -9.59
C ARG A 153 -10.23 0.87 -9.61
N LEU A 154 -10.94 1.01 -10.71
CA LEU A 154 -12.29 0.49 -10.88
C LEU A 154 -12.30 -0.90 -11.54
N SER A 155 -11.16 -1.39 -12.03
CA SER A 155 -11.03 -2.70 -12.69
C SER A 155 -10.07 -3.61 -11.94
N TRP A 156 -10.61 -4.59 -11.25
CA TRP A 156 -9.83 -5.63 -10.58
C TRP A 156 -9.07 -6.53 -11.57
N GLU A 157 -9.59 -6.71 -12.78
CA GLU A 157 -8.90 -7.41 -13.87
C GLU A 157 -7.60 -6.71 -14.21
N SER A 158 -7.62 -5.37 -14.27
CA SER A 158 -6.42 -4.55 -14.44
C SER A 158 -5.39 -4.85 -13.36
N TRP A 159 -5.81 -4.95 -12.10
CA TRP A 159 -4.91 -5.27 -10.99
C TRP A 159 -4.24 -6.63 -11.16
N VAL A 160 -5.00 -7.66 -11.58
CA VAL A 160 -4.46 -9.01 -11.81
C VAL A 160 -3.37 -8.99 -12.87
N ILE A 161 -3.57 -8.23 -13.97
CA ILE A 161 -2.58 -8.13 -15.06
C ILE A 161 -1.28 -7.51 -14.55
N TYR A 162 -1.35 -6.36 -13.86
CA TYR A 162 -0.15 -5.71 -13.34
C TYR A 162 0.55 -6.52 -12.25
N ASP A 163 -0.21 -7.20 -11.38
CA ASP A 163 0.36 -8.09 -10.37
C ASP A 163 1.07 -9.30 -11.00
N LYS A 164 0.52 -9.86 -12.10
CA LYS A 164 1.15 -10.94 -12.87
C LYS A 164 2.45 -10.48 -13.52
N ILE A 165 2.44 -9.32 -14.19
CA ILE A 165 3.65 -8.75 -14.81
C ILE A 165 4.72 -8.47 -13.74
N TYR A 166 4.31 -7.93 -12.60
CA TYR A 166 5.22 -7.75 -11.47
C TYR A 166 5.81 -9.08 -11.00
N GLN A 167 5.00 -10.14 -10.90
CA GLN A 167 5.47 -11.47 -10.51
C GLN A 167 6.54 -12.02 -11.44
N GLU A 168 6.39 -11.80 -12.74
CA GLU A 168 7.32 -12.27 -13.77
C GLU A 168 8.62 -11.47 -13.81
N LYS A 169 8.56 -10.17 -13.52
CA LYS A 169 9.69 -9.23 -13.68
C LYS A 169 10.31 -8.76 -12.36
N MET A 170 9.81 -9.19 -11.21
CA MET A 170 10.27 -8.71 -9.92
C MET A 170 11.79 -8.84 -9.75
N SER A 171 12.41 -7.74 -9.40
CA SER A 171 13.86 -7.62 -9.17
C SER A 171 14.13 -6.50 -8.16
N PRO A 172 15.32 -6.47 -7.50
CA PRO A 172 15.66 -5.38 -6.58
C PRO A 172 15.59 -4.00 -7.24
N LEU A 173 15.98 -3.89 -8.50
CA LEU A 173 15.95 -2.63 -9.23
C LEU A 173 14.54 -2.19 -9.58
N LEU A 174 13.68 -3.11 -10.02
CA LEU A 174 12.26 -2.80 -10.27
C LEU A 174 11.55 -2.39 -8.97
N ASP A 175 11.82 -3.08 -7.87
CA ASP A 175 11.27 -2.70 -6.56
C ASP A 175 11.72 -1.30 -6.14
N LEU A 176 12.99 -0.97 -6.37
CA LEU A 176 13.50 0.37 -6.07
C LEU A 176 12.84 1.44 -6.95
N GLU A 177 12.69 1.20 -8.26
CA GLU A 177 11.97 2.12 -9.16
C GLU A 177 10.52 2.34 -8.70
N ILE A 178 9.78 1.27 -8.38
CA ILE A 178 8.40 1.35 -7.89
C ILE A 178 8.32 2.14 -6.57
N LEU A 179 9.25 1.88 -5.64
CA LEU A 179 9.28 2.57 -4.35
C LEU A 179 9.53 4.08 -4.52
N ILE A 180 10.53 4.47 -5.31
CA ILE A 180 10.84 5.88 -5.59
C ILE A 180 9.65 6.56 -6.26
N LEU A 181 9.05 5.92 -7.28
CA LEU A 181 7.86 6.44 -7.95
C LEU A 181 6.70 6.64 -6.99
N SER A 182 6.44 5.69 -6.09
CA SER A 182 5.38 5.81 -5.09
C SER A 182 5.58 7.00 -4.17
N VAL A 183 6.82 7.23 -3.73
CA VAL A 183 7.16 8.41 -2.92
C VAL A 183 6.94 9.70 -3.71
N LEU A 184 7.44 9.77 -4.96
CA LEU A 184 7.28 10.95 -5.81
C LEU A 184 5.81 11.26 -6.12
N VAL A 185 5.01 10.23 -6.44
CA VAL A 185 3.57 10.39 -6.69
C VAL A 185 2.86 10.89 -5.44
N THR A 186 3.20 10.36 -4.27
CA THR A 186 2.62 10.80 -2.99
C THR A 186 2.99 12.25 -2.67
N LEU A 187 4.26 12.62 -2.79
CA LEU A 187 4.74 13.98 -2.52
C LEU A 187 4.16 15.02 -3.49
N THR A 188 4.03 14.65 -4.76
CA THR A 188 3.48 15.55 -5.80
C THR A 188 1.95 15.54 -5.85
N ARG A 189 1.28 14.73 -5.03
CA ARG A 189 -0.18 14.53 -5.01
C ARG A 189 -0.76 14.18 -6.39
N ARG A 190 0.02 13.48 -7.22
CA ARG A 190 -0.37 13.03 -8.56
C ARG A 190 -1.14 11.72 -8.57
N TRP A 191 -1.78 11.37 -7.46
CA TRP A 191 -2.73 10.27 -7.40
C TRP A 191 -4.03 10.71 -8.06
N ASP A 192 -4.22 10.26 -9.28
CA ASP A 192 -5.48 10.41 -9.99
C ASP A 192 -6.35 9.14 -9.81
N HIS A 193 -7.64 9.22 -10.16
CA HIS A 193 -8.59 8.10 -10.08
C HIS A 193 -8.21 6.92 -11.00
N ARG A 194 -7.32 7.12 -11.96
CA ARG A 194 -6.87 6.15 -12.96
C ARG A 194 -5.47 5.60 -12.69
N GLY A 195 -4.91 5.86 -11.52
CA GLY A 195 -3.53 5.51 -11.19
C GLY A 195 -2.49 6.57 -11.64
N ALA A 196 -1.23 6.34 -11.33
CA ALA A 196 -0.14 7.23 -11.74
C ALA A 196 0.11 7.08 -13.24
N ARG A 197 -0.32 8.03 -14.06
CA ARG A 197 -0.33 7.92 -15.53
C ARG A 197 0.98 8.16 -16.23
N VAL A 198 2.04 8.57 -15.54
CA VAL A 198 3.24 9.02 -16.24
C VAL A 198 4.46 8.26 -15.74
N PRO A 199 5.06 7.40 -16.57
CA PRO A 199 6.43 6.99 -16.31
C PRO A 199 7.30 8.25 -16.36
N LEU A 200 7.86 8.62 -15.22
CA LEU A 200 8.83 9.69 -15.18
C LEU A 200 10.08 9.28 -15.99
N PRO A 201 10.76 10.20 -16.68
CA PRO A 201 12.01 9.89 -17.36
C PRO A 201 12.99 9.22 -16.39
N GLY A 202 13.64 8.15 -16.82
CA GLY A 202 14.61 7.41 -16.01
C GLY A 202 14.09 6.11 -15.35
N PHE A 203 12.77 5.86 -15.35
CA PHE A 203 12.18 4.62 -14.79
C PHE A 203 11.95 3.58 -15.91
N ASN A 204 13.03 3.03 -16.45
CA ASN A 204 12.97 2.18 -17.64
C ASN A 204 12.35 0.79 -17.40
N LEU A 205 12.52 0.21 -16.20
CA LEU A 205 11.97 -1.11 -15.89
C LEU A 205 10.46 -1.01 -15.68
N VAL A 206 10.00 -0.01 -14.98
CA VAL A 206 8.56 0.26 -14.80
C VAL A 206 7.92 0.56 -16.16
N LYS A 207 8.56 1.38 -17.02
CA LYS A 207 8.06 1.67 -18.37
C LYS A 207 7.86 0.41 -19.19
N ARG A 208 8.84 -0.50 -19.23
CA ARG A 208 8.74 -1.79 -19.93
C ARG A 208 7.60 -2.66 -19.37
N ALA A 209 7.43 -2.70 -18.06
CA ALA A 209 6.36 -3.45 -17.43
C ALA A 209 4.97 -2.90 -17.80
N ILE A 210 4.83 -1.57 -17.94
CA ILE A 210 3.58 -0.93 -18.36
C ILE A 210 3.30 -1.22 -19.84
N GLU A 211 4.30 -1.11 -20.71
CA GLU A 211 4.16 -1.38 -22.15
C GLU A 211 3.64 -2.81 -22.39
N GLU A 212 4.11 -3.80 -21.64
CA GLU A 212 3.57 -5.16 -21.68
C GLU A 212 2.13 -5.23 -21.19
N ALA A 213 1.81 -4.56 -20.06
CA ALA A 213 0.44 -4.55 -19.55
C ALA A 213 -0.55 -4.02 -20.60
N VAL A 214 -0.18 -2.97 -21.33
CA VAL A 214 -1.02 -2.39 -22.39
C VAL A 214 -1.22 -3.38 -23.56
N GLN A 215 -0.27 -4.26 -23.85
CA GLN A 215 -0.43 -5.29 -24.90
C GLN A 215 -1.44 -6.39 -24.49
N PHE A 216 -1.62 -6.66 -23.20
CA PHE A 216 -2.64 -7.60 -22.72
C PHE A 216 -4.08 -7.07 -22.83
N TYR A 217 -4.26 -5.75 -23.00
CA TYR A 217 -5.56 -5.12 -23.19
C TYR A 217 -6.00 -4.99 -24.65
N LYS A 218 -5.10 -5.28 -25.61
CA LYS A 218 -5.40 -5.28 -27.06
C LYS A 218 -5.75 -6.69 -27.53
#